data_371495633e3bb73d062a75abc9892cd3
#
_entry.id   371495633e3bb73d062a75abc9892cd3
#
_cell.length_a   1.000
_cell.length_b   1.000
_cell.length_c   1.000
_cell.angle_alpha   90.00
_cell.angle_beta   90.00
_cell.angle_gamma   90.00
#
_symmetry.space_group_name_H-M   'P 1'
#
loop_
_entity.id
_entity.type
_entity.pdbx_description
1 polymer ?
#
loop_
_entity_poly.entity_id
_entity_poly.type
_entity_poly.pdbx_seq_one_letter_code
_entity_poly.pdbx_strand_id
1 'polypeptide(L)'
;RPPAPFAAVASDRDRGAVGRARRGLAASAHGGPWRVAVERPISQEDTFLDRMVHLADSSVATSGDYRNYFEKDGHRYSHTIDPSTGRPITHNLASVTVLLHWCMTADGEATGLDVLGPDKGMEQAIKMDIACTMIVKEGGTFHEKMSPAWRRQTE
;
A
#
# COMPACT_ATOMS: atom_id res chain seq x y z
N ARG A 1 -21.14 1.04 26.47
CA ARG A 1 -21.24 0.29 25.21
C ARG A 1 -19.93 0.53 24.47
N PRO A 2 -19.09 -0.48 24.18
CA PRO A 2 -17.88 -0.27 23.44
C PRO A 2 -18.22 0.24 22.04
N PRO A 3 -17.39 1.11 21.42
CA PRO A 3 -17.62 1.56 20.06
C PRO A 3 -17.61 0.37 19.12
N ALA A 4 -18.52 0.35 18.17
CA ALA A 4 -18.62 -0.68 17.15
C ALA A 4 -17.28 -0.81 16.41
N PRO A 5 -16.80 -2.02 16.10
CA PRO A 5 -15.57 -2.21 15.33
C PRO A 5 -15.76 -1.58 13.95
N PHE A 6 -14.83 -0.73 13.57
CA PHE A 6 -14.81 -0.15 12.23
C PHE A 6 -14.68 -1.25 11.19
N ALA A 7 -15.78 -1.59 10.55
CA ALA A 7 -15.76 -2.45 9.37
C ALA A 7 -15.14 -1.66 8.21
N ALA A 8 -13.92 -1.97 7.87
CA ALA A 8 -13.30 -1.45 6.67
C ALA A 8 -13.67 -2.35 5.48
N VAL A 9 -14.87 -2.18 4.98
CA VAL A 9 -15.20 -2.60 3.62
C VAL A 9 -14.60 -1.53 2.71
N ALA A 10 -13.69 -1.91 1.83
CA ALA A 10 -13.34 -1.08 0.69
C ALA A 10 -14.60 -0.96 -0.16
N SER A 11 -15.44 0.03 0.10
CA SER A 11 -16.56 0.35 -0.74
C SER A 11 -16.08 1.23 -1.88
N ASP A 12 -16.60 0.99 -3.06
CA ASP A 12 -16.36 1.69 -4.33
C ASP A 12 -16.62 3.23 -4.28
N ARG A 13 -16.99 3.79 -3.15
CA ARG A 13 -17.30 5.21 -2.97
C ARG A 13 -16.17 6.08 -2.43
N ASP A 14 -15.04 5.50 -2.07
CA ASP A 14 -13.91 6.24 -1.50
C ASP A 14 -12.82 6.54 -2.53
N ARG A 15 -13.21 7.05 -3.67
CA ARG A 15 -12.30 7.57 -4.69
C ARG A 15 -11.60 8.84 -4.15
N GLY A 16 -10.35 8.71 -3.75
CA GLY A 16 -9.53 9.89 -3.46
C GLY A 16 -8.87 9.96 -2.09
N ALA A 17 -8.55 8.85 -1.44
CA ALA A 17 -7.74 8.88 -0.24
C ALA A 17 -6.30 8.45 -0.53
N VAL A 18 -5.41 9.39 -0.35
CA VAL A 18 -3.96 9.20 -0.15
C VAL A 18 -3.77 8.22 0.99
N GLY A 19 -2.95 7.19 0.80
CA GLY A 19 -2.49 6.23 1.80
C GLY A 19 -3.55 5.82 2.83
N ARG A 20 -4.09 4.61 2.76
CA ARG A 20 -5.03 4.13 3.78
C ARG A 20 -4.37 3.11 4.67
N ALA A 21 -4.14 3.48 5.91
CA ALA A 21 -3.74 2.55 6.94
C ALA A 21 -4.98 1.99 7.68
N ARG A 22 -5.02 0.68 7.87
CA ARG A 22 -6.10 -0.04 8.57
C ARG A 22 -5.52 -1.01 9.58
N ARG A 23 -6.08 -1.06 10.76
CA ARG A 23 -5.74 -2.04 11.80
C ARG A 23 -6.91 -2.97 12.08
N GLY A 24 -6.68 -4.27 11.98
CA GLY A 24 -7.61 -5.29 12.44
C GLY A 24 -7.42 -5.56 13.92
N LEU A 25 -8.18 -4.88 14.79
CA LEU A 25 -8.25 -5.16 16.22
C LEU A 25 -9.34 -6.18 16.49
N ALA A 26 -9.02 -7.20 17.27
CA ALA A 26 -9.93 -8.28 17.64
C ALA A 26 -10.47 -9.10 16.44
N ALA A 27 -11.32 -10.06 16.70
CA ALA A 27 -11.98 -10.82 15.66
C ALA A 27 -12.99 -9.96 14.88
N SER A 28 -13.17 -10.28 13.60
CA SER A 28 -14.25 -9.71 12.79
C SER A 28 -15.63 -10.09 13.36
N ALA A 29 -16.69 -9.48 12.88
CA ALA A 29 -18.07 -9.81 13.28
C ALA A 29 -18.45 -11.29 13.09
N HIS A 30 -17.66 -12.03 12.31
CA HIS A 30 -17.82 -13.47 12.04
C HIS A 30 -16.85 -14.34 12.85
N GLY A 31 -16.15 -13.81 13.85
CA GLY A 31 -15.27 -14.55 14.76
C GLY A 31 -13.89 -14.92 14.22
N GLY A 32 -13.51 -14.46 13.01
CA GLY A 32 -12.20 -14.72 12.39
C GLY A 32 -11.36 -13.45 12.17
N PRO A 33 -10.18 -13.57 11.56
CA PRO A 33 -9.37 -12.40 11.20
C PRO A 33 -10.10 -11.52 10.19
N TRP A 34 -9.77 -10.25 10.19
CA TRP A 34 -10.26 -9.31 9.19
C TRP A 34 -9.67 -9.65 7.82
N ARG A 35 -10.50 -9.65 6.80
CA ARG A 35 -10.09 -9.87 5.43
C ARG A 35 -10.01 -8.53 4.71
N VAL A 36 -8.82 -8.17 4.25
CA VAL A 36 -8.57 -6.93 3.51
C VAL A 36 -8.03 -7.29 2.15
N ALA A 37 -8.64 -6.73 1.11
CA ALA A 37 -8.15 -6.91 -0.25
C ALA A 37 -7.08 -5.86 -0.57
N VAL A 38 -5.96 -6.30 -1.12
CA VAL A 38 -4.94 -5.43 -1.73
C VAL A 38 -5.30 -5.30 -3.20
N GLU A 39 -5.46 -4.07 -3.66
CA GLU A 39 -5.80 -3.77 -5.04
C GLU A 39 -4.55 -3.76 -5.93
N ARG A 40 -4.68 -4.31 -7.12
CA ARG A 40 -3.69 -4.19 -8.18
C ARG A 40 -4.20 -3.21 -9.24
N PRO A 41 -3.49 -2.13 -9.52
CA PRO A 41 -3.84 -1.26 -10.64
C PRO A 41 -3.61 -2.03 -11.95
N ILE A 42 -4.65 -2.18 -12.77
CA ILE A 42 -4.54 -2.77 -14.10
C ILE A 42 -4.58 -1.68 -15.16
N SER A 43 -5.46 -0.70 -14.97
CA SER A 43 -5.59 0.50 -15.78
C SER A 43 -6.03 1.66 -14.88
N GLN A 44 -6.22 2.84 -15.45
CA GLN A 44 -6.76 3.99 -14.70
C GLN A 44 -8.23 3.77 -14.28
N GLU A 45 -8.95 2.88 -14.97
CA GLU A 45 -10.39 2.65 -14.77
C GLU A 45 -10.68 1.30 -14.08
N ASP A 46 -9.81 0.30 -14.28
CA ASP A 46 -10.00 -1.04 -13.74
C ASP A 46 -8.99 -1.37 -12.64
N THR A 47 -9.48 -1.78 -11.49
CA THR A 47 -8.68 -2.37 -10.41
C THR A 47 -9.11 -3.82 -10.22
N PHE A 48 -8.12 -4.72 -10.17
CA PHE A 48 -8.36 -6.11 -9.78
C PHE A 48 -8.01 -6.29 -8.30
N LEU A 49 -8.79 -7.10 -7.62
CA LEU A 49 -8.42 -7.60 -6.30
C LEU A 49 -7.28 -8.60 -6.50
N ASP A 50 -6.07 -8.18 -6.17
CA ASP A 50 -4.89 -9.00 -6.39
C ASP A 50 -4.74 -10.06 -5.31
N ARG A 51 -4.89 -9.63 -4.04
CA ARG A 51 -4.64 -10.52 -2.91
C ARG A 51 -5.51 -10.19 -1.72
N MET A 52 -5.94 -11.24 -1.02
CA MET A 52 -6.62 -11.13 0.26
C MET A 52 -5.61 -11.33 1.40
N VAL A 53 -5.44 -10.34 2.26
CA VAL A 53 -4.64 -10.45 3.47
C VAL A 53 -5.53 -10.60 4.71
N HIS A 54 -5.11 -11.41 5.65
CA HIS A 54 -5.82 -11.66 6.89
C HIS A 54 -5.15 -10.86 8.02
N LEU A 55 -5.89 -9.94 8.62
CA LEU A 55 -5.39 -9.11 9.71
C LEU A 55 -5.93 -9.63 11.04
N ALA A 56 -5.01 -10.07 11.91
CA ALA A 56 -5.26 -10.41 13.31
C ALA A 56 -4.27 -9.58 14.14
N ASP A 57 -4.75 -8.58 14.84
CA ASP A 57 -3.94 -7.62 15.62
C ASP A 57 -2.75 -7.01 14.83
N SER A 58 -2.99 -6.78 13.56
CA SER A 58 -2.04 -6.21 12.62
C SER A 58 -2.68 -5.09 11.80
N SER A 59 -1.86 -4.31 11.14
CA SER A 59 -2.27 -3.17 10.32
C SER A 59 -1.76 -3.32 8.90
N VAL A 60 -2.53 -2.81 7.95
CA VAL A 60 -2.12 -2.68 6.56
C VAL A 60 -2.18 -1.22 6.15
N ALA A 61 -1.16 -0.76 5.43
CA ALA A 61 -1.13 0.55 4.82
C ALA A 61 -0.65 0.45 3.38
N THR A 62 -1.19 1.29 2.52
CA THR A 62 -0.79 1.36 1.11
C THR A 62 -0.50 2.81 0.74
N SER A 63 0.67 3.04 0.18
CA SER A 63 1.09 4.28 -0.45
C SER A 63 1.26 4.06 -1.96
N GLY A 64 1.03 5.09 -2.76
CA GLY A 64 1.24 5.00 -4.21
C GLY A 64 0.61 6.16 -4.97
N ASP A 65 1.05 6.35 -6.19
CA ASP A 65 0.69 7.47 -7.04
C ASP A 65 -0.22 7.11 -8.23
N TYR A 66 -0.64 5.83 -8.35
CA TYR A 66 -1.43 5.39 -9.50
C TYR A 66 -2.81 6.09 -9.60
N ARG A 67 -3.33 6.60 -8.48
CA ARG A 67 -4.58 7.39 -8.41
C ARG A 67 -4.36 8.87 -8.10
N ASN A 68 -3.24 9.23 -7.48
CA ASN A 68 -2.96 10.55 -6.97
C ASN A 68 -1.78 11.18 -7.70
N TYR A 69 -2.05 11.74 -8.84
CA TYR A 69 -1.09 12.47 -9.66
C TYR A 69 -1.74 13.75 -10.19
N PHE A 70 -0.94 14.69 -10.60
CA PHE A 70 -1.39 15.84 -11.39
C PHE A 70 -0.63 15.89 -12.72
N GLU A 71 -1.28 16.40 -13.73
CA GLU A 71 -0.68 16.61 -15.04
C GLU A 71 -0.43 18.10 -15.27
N LYS A 72 0.77 18.42 -15.70
CA LYS A 72 1.16 19.76 -16.09
C LYS A 72 2.04 19.68 -17.34
N ASP A 73 1.71 20.45 -18.36
CA ASP A 73 2.44 20.52 -19.63
C ASP A 73 2.65 19.15 -20.30
N GLY A 74 1.65 18.25 -20.18
CA GLY A 74 1.71 16.89 -20.73
C GLY A 74 2.57 15.91 -19.91
N HIS A 75 3.09 16.33 -18.77
CA HIS A 75 3.86 15.50 -17.85
C HIS A 75 3.03 15.17 -16.61
N ARG A 76 3.09 13.90 -16.20
CA ARG A 76 2.49 13.40 -14.97
C ARG A 76 3.47 13.53 -13.80
N TYR A 77 2.99 14.08 -12.70
CA TYR A 77 3.74 14.26 -11.46
C TYR A 77 3.06 13.53 -10.31
N SER A 78 3.82 12.77 -9.56
CA SER A 78 3.36 12.20 -8.29
C SER A 78 3.03 13.30 -7.27
N HIS A 79 2.07 13.04 -6.39
CA HIS A 79 1.81 13.90 -5.24
C HIS A 79 2.86 13.74 -4.13
N THR A 80 3.59 12.62 -4.15
CA THR A 80 4.64 12.29 -3.16
C THR A 80 5.91 13.07 -3.50
N ILE A 81 6.44 13.79 -2.52
CA ILE A 81 7.65 14.59 -2.65
C ILE A 81 8.82 13.85 -2.02
N ASP A 82 9.92 13.72 -2.76
CA ASP A 82 11.20 13.27 -2.22
C ASP A 82 11.82 14.39 -1.36
N PRO A 83 11.98 14.18 -0.04
CA PRO A 83 12.49 15.21 0.86
C PRO A 83 13.96 15.58 0.59
N SER A 84 14.72 14.71 -0.09
CA SER A 84 16.12 14.99 -0.42
C SER A 84 16.27 15.96 -1.59
N THR A 85 15.30 15.98 -2.49
CA THR A 85 15.31 16.82 -3.70
C THR A 85 14.30 17.96 -3.65
N GLY A 86 13.27 17.86 -2.78
CA GLY A 86 12.12 18.76 -2.73
C GLY A 86 11.24 18.69 -3.98
N ARG A 87 11.33 17.61 -4.76
CA ARG A 87 10.59 17.41 -6.02
C ARG A 87 9.73 16.15 -5.96
N PRO A 88 8.68 16.06 -6.78
CA PRO A 88 7.93 14.83 -6.96
C PRO A 88 8.83 13.64 -7.30
N ILE A 89 8.53 12.46 -6.73
CA ILE A 89 9.18 11.21 -7.11
C ILE A 89 8.91 10.91 -8.60
N THR A 90 9.88 10.26 -9.26
CA THR A 90 9.84 10.02 -10.72
C THR A 90 10.05 8.57 -11.11
N HIS A 91 10.19 7.66 -10.14
CA HIS A 91 10.35 6.24 -10.41
C HIS A 91 9.01 5.58 -10.82
N ASN A 92 9.09 4.32 -11.20
CA ASN A 92 7.99 3.53 -11.75
C ASN A 92 7.22 2.68 -10.70
N LEU A 93 7.43 2.91 -9.40
CA LEU A 93 6.64 2.28 -8.35
C LEU A 93 5.23 2.84 -8.39
N ALA A 94 4.24 1.98 -8.61
CA ALA A 94 2.84 2.36 -8.67
C ALA A 94 2.19 2.35 -7.28
N SER A 95 2.53 1.36 -6.46
CA SER A 95 2.08 1.28 -5.07
C SER A 95 2.99 0.38 -4.24
N VAL A 96 3.00 0.63 -2.93
CA VAL A 96 3.59 -0.23 -1.92
C VAL A 96 2.60 -0.45 -0.79
N THR A 97 2.38 -1.70 -0.43
CA THR A 97 1.53 -2.10 0.69
C THR A 97 2.40 -2.73 1.77
N VAL A 98 2.21 -2.32 3.00
CA VAL A 98 2.98 -2.73 4.18
C VAL A 98 2.06 -3.37 5.21
N LEU A 99 2.51 -4.46 5.82
CA LEU A 99 1.87 -5.10 6.97
C LEU A 99 2.76 -4.92 8.19
N LEU A 100 2.25 -4.26 9.23
CA LEU A 100 2.94 -4.07 10.51
C LEU A 100 1.92 -4.09 11.66
N HIS A 101 2.43 -4.19 12.88
CA HIS A 101 1.57 -4.20 14.07
C HIS A 101 0.83 -2.86 14.26
N TRP A 102 1.53 -1.73 14.12
CA TRP A 102 0.97 -0.39 14.36
C TRP A 102 0.61 0.33 13.07
N CYS A 103 -0.61 0.85 13.02
CA CYS A 103 -1.16 1.56 11.85
C CYS A 103 -0.32 2.78 11.46
N MET A 104 0.09 3.58 12.43
CA MET A 104 0.92 4.76 12.21
C MET A 104 2.28 4.39 11.62
N THR A 105 2.91 3.33 12.13
CA THR A 105 4.19 2.84 11.62
C THR A 105 4.02 2.26 10.21
N ALA A 106 2.96 1.48 9.97
CA ALA A 106 2.67 0.92 8.66
C ALA A 106 2.49 2.04 7.60
N ASP A 107 1.80 3.11 7.94
CA ASP A 107 1.57 4.26 7.07
C ASP A 107 2.87 5.03 6.77
N GLY A 108 3.66 5.30 7.80
CA GLY A 108 4.96 5.95 7.66
C GLY A 108 5.93 5.13 6.81
N GLU A 109 6.03 3.81 7.07
CA GLU A 109 6.89 2.91 6.29
C GLU A 109 6.42 2.77 4.84
N ALA A 110 5.12 2.65 4.60
CA ALA A 110 4.58 2.61 3.24
C ALA A 110 4.96 3.87 2.45
N THR A 111 4.84 5.05 3.07
CA THR A 111 5.23 6.31 2.43
C THR A 111 6.74 6.40 2.24
N GLY A 112 7.54 6.00 3.24
CA GLY A 112 9.01 6.00 3.14
C GLY A 112 9.52 5.07 2.03
N LEU A 113 8.97 3.87 1.94
CA LEU A 113 9.31 2.91 0.88
C LEU A 113 8.86 3.40 -0.51
N ASP A 114 7.72 4.09 -0.58
CA ASP A 114 7.25 4.72 -1.82
C ASP A 114 8.23 5.80 -2.29
N VAL A 115 8.71 6.67 -1.40
CA VAL A 115 9.73 7.69 -1.72
C VAL A 115 11.03 7.07 -2.23
N LEU A 116 11.49 5.97 -1.62
CA LEU A 116 12.73 5.29 -2.01
C LEU A 116 12.64 4.60 -3.37
N GLY A 117 11.44 4.25 -3.82
CA GLY A 117 11.20 3.55 -5.06
C GLY A 117 11.44 2.04 -4.99
N PRO A 118 11.28 1.32 -6.12
CA PRO A 118 11.13 -0.14 -6.10
C PRO A 118 12.40 -0.90 -5.72
N ASP A 119 13.58 -0.37 -6.00
CA ASP A 119 14.83 -1.10 -5.73
C ASP A 119 15.37 -0.77 -4.34
N LYS A 120 15.61 0.51 -4.04
CA LYS A 120 16.09 0.95 -2.72
C LYS A 120 15.05 0.69 -1.62
N GLY A 121 13.76 0.86 -1.93
CA GLY A 121 12.68 0.55 -1.01
C GLY A 121 12.62 -0.93 -0.67
N MET A 122 12.79 -1.83 -1.66
CA MET A 122 12.82 -3.27 -1.41
C MET A 122 14.07 -3.68 -0.60
N GLU A 123 15.23 -3.11 -0.91
CA GLU A 123 16.46 -3.34 -0.13
C GLU A 123 16.27 -2.93 1.34
N GLN A 124 15.69 -1.74 1.57
CA GLN A 124 15.40 -1.25 2.92
C GLN A 124 14.37 -2.13 3.64
N ALA A 125 13.31 -2.54 2.96
CA ALA A 125 12.30 -3.44 3.52
C ALA A 125 12.89 -4.79 3.95
N ILE A 126 13.78 -5.37 3.14
CA ILE A 126 14.49 -6.61 3.48
C ILE A 126 15.39 -6.40 4.69
N LYS A 127 16.17 -5.32 4.72
CA LYS A 127 17.09 -4.99 5.82
C LYS A 127 16.37 -4.80 7.16
N MET A 128 15.17 -4.20 7.14
CA MET A 128 14.36 -3.94 8.33
C MET A 128 13.35 -5.05 8.64
N ASP A 129 13.32 -6.13 7.87
CA ASP A 129 12.35 -7.23 7.95
C ASP A 129 10.89 -6.76 7.86
N ILE A 130 10.63 -5.73 7.04
CA ILE A 130 9.29 -5.18 6.80
C ILE A 130 8.54 -6.08 5.82
N ALA A 131 7.34 -6.51 6.21
CA ALA A 131 6.43 -7.21 5.30
C ALA A 131 5.81 -6.21 4.32
N CYS A 132 6.26 -6.22 3.07
CA CYS A 132 5.71 -5.36 2.02
C CYS A 132 5.58 -6.07 0.68
N THR A 133 4.60 -5.62 -0.09
CA THR A 133 4.47 -5.91 -1.52
C THR A 133 4.48 -4.60 -2.30
N MET A 134 5.12 -4.60 -3.44
CA MET A 134 5.31 -3.45 -4.33
C MET A 134 4.78 -3.78 -5.72
N ILE A 135 4.00 -2.89 -6.30
CA ILE A 135 3.55 -2.98 -7.68
C ILE A 135 4.37 -1.99 -8.51
N VAL A 136 5.14 -2.51 -9.45
CA VAL A 136 6.06 -1.75 -10.32
C VAL A 136 5.52 -1.74 -11.74
N LYS A 137 5.48 -0.57 -12.38
CA LYS A 137 5.04 -0.42 -13.77
C LYS A 137 6.24 -0.48 -14.70
N GLU A 138 6.29 -1.50 -15.58
CA GLU A 138 7.35 -1.68 -16.57
C GLU A 138 6.74 -1.97 -17.95
N GLY A 139 7.12 -1.19 -18.96
CA GLY A 139 6.67 -1.40 -20.34
C GLY A 139 5.13 -1.43 -20.53
N GLY A 140 4.37 -0.74 -19.67
CA GLY A 140 2.91 -0.74 -19.70
C GLY A 140 2.25 -1.88 -18.92
N THR A 141 3.02 -2.80 -18.36
CA THR A 141 2.56 -3.90 -17.49
C THR A 141 2.91 -3.64 -16.03
N PHE A 142 2.21 -4.33 -15.12
CA PHE A 142 2.45 -4.24 -13.69
C PHE A 142 3.07 -5.53 -13.17
N HIS A 143 4.17 -5.41 -12.45
CA HIS A 143 4.90 -6.52 -11.84
C HIS A 143 4.87 -6.40 -10.33
N GLU A 144 4.63 -7.52 -9.65
CA GLU A 144 4.65 -7.57 -8.18
C GLU A 144 6.04 -7.98 -7.68
N LYS A 145 6.58 -7.23 -6.71
CA LYS A 145 7.77 -7.58 -5.93
C LYS A 145 7.37 -7.71 -4.46
N MET A 146 7.73 -8.81 -3.80
CA MET A 146 7.38 -9.07 -2.41
C MET A 146 8.63 -9.24 -1.56
N SER A 147 8.65 -8.66 -0.37
CA SER A 147 9.69 -8.92 0.62
C SER A 147 9.57 -10.36 1.18
N PRO A 148 10.67 -10.95 1.68
CA PRO A 148 10.60 -12.25 2.36
C PRO A 148 9.64 -12.25 3.56
N ALA A 149 9.58 -11.14 4.31
CA ALA A 149 8.67 -10.99 5.43
C ALA A 149 7.19 -11.01 4.99
N TRP A 150 6.86 -10.42 3.85
CA TRP A 150 5.50 -10.47 3.29
C TRP A 150 5.07 -11.91 3.01
N ARG A 151 5.91 -12.68 2.33
CA ARG A 151 5.61 -14.10 2.02
C ARG A 151 5.35 -14.91 3.28
N ARG A 152 6.20 -14.75 4.33
CA ARG A 152 6.00 -15.44 5.62
C ARG A 152 4.68 -15.11 6.33
N GLN A 153 4.12 -13.93 6.09
CA GLN A 153 2.89 -13.49 6.76
C GLN A 153 1.62 -13.75 5.96
N THR A 154 1.72 -13.97 4.65
CA THR A 154 0.56 -14.08 3.75
C THR A 154 0.44 -15.42 3.02
N GLU A 155 1.47 -16.24 3.01
CA GLU A 155 1.52 -17.61 2.48
C GLU A 155 1.49 -18.64 3.63
#